data_3d972a26fe8186708c9933080d23787e
#
_entry.id   3d972a26fe8186708c9933080d23787e
#
_cell.length_a   1.000
_cell.length_b   1.000
_cell.length_c   1.000
_cell.angle_alpha   90.00
_cell.angle_beta   90.00
_cell.angle_gamma   90.00
#
_symmetry.space_group_name_H-M   'P 1'
#
loop_
_entity.id
_entity.type
_entity.pdbx_description
1 polymer ?
#
loop_
_entity_poly.entity_id
_entity_poly.type
_entity_poly.pdbx_seq_one_letter_code
_entity_poly.pdbx_strand_id
1 'polypeptide(L)' 'MKTYTIKGMGCTGCAATVEERLSKVAGITAVKVDFNAQKAFVESKEEVSLPALQKALEGTDYTIKKD' A
#
# COMPACT_ATOMS: atom_id res chain seq x y z
N MET A 1 7.26 1.98 -11.24
CA MET A 1 6.14 1.53 -10.39
C MET A 1 6.52 0.25 -9.68
N LYS A 2 6.31 0.19 -8.40
CA LYS A 2 6.64 -0.99 -7.61
C LYS A 2 5.38 -1.71 -7.19
N THR A 3 5.47 -3.03 -7.12
CA THR A 3 4.34 -3.87 -6.74
C THR A 3 4.58 -4.46 -5.37
N TYR A 4 3.55 -4.43 -4.54
CA TYR A 4 3.60 -5.02 -3.20
C TYR A 4 2.37 -5.89 -3.01
N THR A 5 2.49 -6.87 -2.13
CA THR A 5 1.37 -7.73 -1.76
C THR A 5 0.80 -7.23 -0.44
N ILE A 6 -0.52 -7.04 -0.40
CA ILE A 6 -1.21 -6.61 0.81
C ILE A 6 -2.03 -7.77 1.34
N LYS A 7 -1.90 -8.05 2.63
CA LYS A 7 -2.69 -9.08 3.29
C LYS A 7 -3.61 -8.45 4.32
N GLY A 8 -4.75 -9.05 4.53
CA GLY A 8 -5.73 -8.59 5.50
C GLY A 8 -6.89 -7.84 4.90
N MET A 9 -6.88 -7.58 3.59
CA MET A 9 -7.99 -6.92 2.93
C MET A 9 -9.14 -7.90 2.75
N GLY A 10 -10.25 -7.66 3.45
CA GLY A 10 -11.41 -8.51 3.36
C GLY A 10 -12.56 -7.91 2.58
N CYS A 11 -12.44 -6.67 2.11
CA CYS A 11 -13.50 -5.98 1.38
C CYS A 11 -12.93 -4.84 0.55
N THR A 12 -13.72 -4.32 -0.38
CA THR A 12 -13.27 -3.23 -1.25
C THR A 12 -12.97 -1.95 -0.48
N GLY A 13 -13.66 -1.71 0.63
CA GLY A 13 -13.37 -0.58 1.49
C GLY A 13 -12.00 -0.65 2.11
N CYS A 14 -11.51 -1.87 2.37
CA CYS A 14 -10.17 -2.07 2.89
C CYS A 14 -9.12 -1.62 1.86
N ALA A 15 -9.34 -1.94 0.59
CA ALA A 15 -8.43 -1.52 -0.47
C ALA A 15 -8.36 0.01 -0.57
N ALA A 16 -9.49 0.68 -0.45
CA ALA A 16 -9.53 2.14 -0.46
C ALA A 16 -8.77 2.73 0.72
N THR A 17 -8.89 2.11 1.89
CA THR A 17 -8.16 2.55 3.07
C THR A 17 -6.65 2.41 2.87
N VAL A 18 -6.21 1.27 2.34
CA VAL A 18 -4.81 1.04 2.06
C VAL A 18 -4.28 2.08 1.08
N GLU A 19 -5.02 2.32 0.00
CA GLU A 19 -4.64 3.31 -1.00
C GLU A 19 -4.48 4.69 -0.38
N GLU A 20 -5.44 5.11 0.43
CA GLU A 20 -5.39 6.40 1.09
C GLU A 20 -4.17 6.50 2.00
N ARG A 21 -3.92 5.50 2.80
CA ARG A 21 -2.81 5.55 3.74
C ARG A 21 -1.46 5.56 3.03
N LEU A 22 -1.30 4.75 2.00
CA LEU A 22 -0.06 4.72 1.24
C LEU A 22 0.18 6.02 0.50
N SER A 23 -0.88 6.66 0.02
CA SER A 23 -0.74 7.93 -0.70
C SER A 23 -0.24 9.08 0.18
N LYS A 24 -0.35 8.93 1.49
CA LYS A 24 0.12 9.94 2.43
C LYS A 24 1.60 9.81 2.74
N VAL A 25 2.25 8.75 2.30
CA VAL A 25 3.68 8.57 2.53
C VAL A 25 4.46 9.56 1.67
N ALA A 26 5.44 10.22 2.28
CA ALA A 26 6.26 11.21 1.57
C ALA A 26 7.01 10.53 0.41
N GLY A 27 7.04 11.22 -0.73
CA GLY A 27 7.71 10.72 -1.93
C GLY A 27 6.82 9.92 -2.85
N ILE A 28 5.67 9.48 -2.39
CA ILE A 28 4.75 8.72 -3.24
C ILE A 28 3.92 9.68 -4.09
N THR A 29 3.90 9.43 -5.40
CA THR A 29 3.17 10.25 -6.35
C THR A 29 1.83 9.62 -6.75
N ALA A 30 1.76 8.30 -6.75
CA ALA A 30 0.52 7.61 -7.09
C ALA A 30 0.47 6.23 -6.42
N VAL A 31 -0.72 5.81 -6.08
CA VAL A 31 -0.95 4.49 -5.49
C VAL A 31 -2.20 3.91 -6.12
N LYS A 32 -2.13 2.64 -6.49
CA LYS A 32 -3.29 1.92 -6.97
C LYS A 32 -3.32 0.56 -6.27
N VAL A 33 -4.45 0.21 -5.74
CA VAL A 33 -4.62 -1.07 -5.04
C VAL A 33 -5.58 -1.94 -5.82
N ASP A 34 -5.16 -3.18 -6.07
CA ASP A 34 -6.00 -4.18 -6.70
C ASP A 34 -6.49 -5.14 -5.61
N PHE A 35 -7.76 -5.02 -5.28
CA PHE A 35 -8.37 -5.85 -4.25
C PHE A 35 -8.42 -7.32 -4.66
N ASN A 36 -8.73 -7.59 -5.92
CA ASN A 36 -8.85 -8.98 -6.39
C ASN A 36 -7.51 -9.70 -6.34
N ALA A 37 -6.45 -9.02 -6.69
CA ALA A 37 -5.10 -9.58 -6.64
C ALA A 37 -4.44 -9.39 -5.28
N GLN A 38 -5.03 -8.58 -4.42
CA GLN A 38 -4.47 -8.18 -3.13
C GLN A 38 -3.07 -7.61 -3.28
N LYS A 39 -2.91 -6.75 -4.27
CA LYS A 39 -1.65 -6.10 -4.57
C LYS A 39 -1.80 -4.59 -4.59
N ALA A 40 -0.70 -3.92 -4.26
CA ALA A 40 -0.65 -2.47 -4.33
C ALA A 40 0.45 -2.06 -5.31
N PHE A 41 0.10 -1.16 -6.21
CA PHE A 41 1.06 -0.60 -7.16
C PHE A 41 1.39 0.80 -6.69
N VAL A 42 2.66 1.04 -6.40
CA VAL A 42 3.11 2.30 -5.84
C VAL A 42 4.07 2.97 -6.80
N GLU A 43 3.80 4.22 -7.13
CA GLU A 43 4.69 5.03 -7.92
C GLU A 43 5.21 6.16 -7.05
N SER A 44 6.52 6.34 -7.02
CA SER A 44 7.13 7.36 -6.19
C SER A 44 8.28 8.03 -6.93
N LYS A 45 8.59 9.27 -6.56
CA LYS A 45 9.73 9.99 -7.11
C LYS A 45 11.03 9.49 -6.51
N GLU A 46 10.97 9.04 -5.28
CA GLU A 46 12.13 8.52 -4.57
C GLU A 46 11.84 7.10 -4.14
N GLU A 47 12.89 6.34 -3.90
CA GLU A 47 12.72 4.99 -3.40
C GLU A 47 12.17 5.04 -1.98
N VAL A 48 11.03 4.41 -1.79
CA VAL A 48 10.38 4.32 -0.48
C VAL A 48 10.62 2.92 0.06
N SER A 49 11.15 2.82 1.26
CA SER A 49 11.46 1.52 1.85
C SER A 49 10.20 0.81 2.30
N LEU A 50 10.24 -0.52 2.31
CA LEU A 50 9.13 -1.33 2.77
C LEU A 50 8.71 -0.99 4.22
N PRO A 51 9.63 -0.79 5.17
CA PRO A 51 9.25 -0.37 6.52
C PRO A 51 8.47 0.93 6.57
N ALA A 52 8.75 1.86 5.67
CA ALA A 52 8.00 3.11 5.62
C ALA A 52 6.55 2.87 5.20
N LEU A 53 6.35 1.97 4.24
CA LEU A 53 5.00 1.60 3.79
C LEU A 53 4.25 0.83 4.89
N GLN A 54 4.95 -0.07 5.57
CA GLN A 54 4.36 -0.82 6.67
C GLN A 54 3.93 0.12 7.79
N LYS A 55 4.71 1.14 8.07
CA LYS A 55 4.38 2.13 9.09
C LYS A 55 3.14 2.93 8.69
N ALA A 56 2.96 3.20 7.41
CA ALA A 56 1.77 3.90 6.93
C ALA A 56 0.50 3.09 7.20
N LEU A 57 0.62 1.78 7.27
CA LEU A 57 -0.49 0.88 7.58
C LEU A 57 -0.58 0.56 9.07
N GLU A 58 0.23 1.20 9.90
CA GLU A 58 0.18 0.98 11.34
C GLU A 58 -1.17 1.39 11.90
N GLY A 59 -1.70 0.58 12.80
CA GLY A 59 -3.03 0.81 13.34
C GLY A 59 -4.14 0.11 12.56
N THR A 60 -3.78 -0.55 11.46
CA THR A 60 -4.70 -1.37 10.68
C THR A 60 -4.29 -2.83 10.79
N ASP A 61 -5.17 -3.73 10.35
CA ASP A 61 -4.89 -5.15 10.34
C ASP A 61 -4.17 -5.60 9.06
N TYR A 62 -3.79 -4.63 8.23
CA TYR A 62 -3.20 -4.94 6.92
C TYR A 62 -1.70 -5.10 7.04
N THR A 63 -1.16 -6.02 6.23
CA THR A 63 0.27 -6.26 6.15
C THR A 63 0.72 -6.07 4.70
N ILE A 64 1.79 -5.33 4.50
CA ILE A 64 2.36 -5.12 3.18
C ILE A 64 3.68 -5.89 3.07
N LYS A 65 3.85 -6.57 1.97
CA LYS A 65 5.07 -7.32 1.69
C LYS A 65 5.55 -7.01 0.28
N LYS A 66 6.85 -7.05 0.10
CA LYS A 66 7.44 -6.87 -1.21
C LYS A 66 7.07 -8.07 -2.09
N ASP A 67 6.61 -7.76 -3.27
CA ASP A 67 6.23 -8.80 -4.24
C ASP A 67 7.44 -9.28 -5.02
#